data_acaedf70b0b784cc2054a5cd4d48b0a0
#
_entry.id   acaedf70b0b784cc2054a5cd4d48b0a0
#
_cell.length_a   1.000
_cell.length_b   1.000
_cell.length_c   1.000
_cell.angle_alpha   90.00
_cell.angle_beta   90.00
_cell.angle_gamma   90.00
#
_symmetry.space_group_name_H-M   'P 1'
#
loop_
_entity.id
_entity.type
_entity.pdbx_description
1 polymer ?
#
loop_
_entity_poly.entity_id
_entity_poly.type
_entity_poly.pdbx_seq_one_letter_code
_entity_poly.pdbx_strand_id
1 'polypeptide(L)'
;MPACGGRTDVHVTLNLSVEPLLGKELSELEQVLGPTEPRFRARQVYSALYQQRVSDLITISTLPEPLRAELARGHEVGMPAVDRCFHSTDGTKRYLLRLDDGRTVETVLMPEETRDTVCISSQVGCPVDCKFCMTALMGLERNLTAGEIVGQVLFVAKDNGIQVESQQLNIVLMGMGEPLLNLVNVLKATRILCDPKGVGLSERRITLSTSGIIPKMAELGAAAVRPKLAISLNASTEEQRQELMPITRKWHLKDLMAACRAYPLRNWEKLTFEYVLLRGVNDSDADARRVVKLLANLNAKVNLIALNPGPGIPFETPDPARVASFQEIVKRGMPCFVRKPRGLDIFAACGQLKRNS
;
A
#
# COMPACT_ATOMS: atom_id res chain seq x y z
N MET A 1 -47.53 -54.28 3.02
CA MET A 1 -46.17 -54.14 2.48
C MET A 1 -45.55 -52.87 3.02
N PRO A 2 -44.44 -52.86 3.77
CA PRO A 2 -43.89 -51.66 4.40
C PRO A 2 -42.98 -50.92 3.43
N ALA A 3 -43.06 -49.57 3.44
CA ALA A 3 -42.22 -48.68 2.70
C ALA A 3 -40.85 -48.58 3.41
N CYS A 4 -39.79 -48.73 2.61
CA CYS A 4 -38.42 -48.47 3.02
C CYS A 4 -38.16 -46.95 3.16
N GLY A 5 -37.87 -46.53 4.40
CA GLY A 5 -37.34 -45.19 4.68
C GLY A 5 -35.84 -45.13 4.35
N GLY A 6 -35.48 -44.44 3.29
CA GLY A 6 -34.09 -44.10 3.01
C GLY A 6 -33.64 -42.95 3.92
N ARG A 7 -32.69 -43.21 4.80
CA ARG A 7 -31.92 -42.18 5.51
C ARG A 7 -30.96 -41.55 4.52
N THR A 8 -31.18 -40.30 4.18
CA THR A 8 -30.20 -39.47 3.51
C THR A 8 -29.23 -38.93 4.56
N ASP A 9 -28.06 -39.54 4.65
CA ASP A 9 -26.93 -39.00 5.40
C ASP A 9 -26.46 -37.72 4.69
N VAL A 10 -26.84 -36.60 5.26
CA VAL A 10 -26.29 -35.28 4.87
C VAL A 10 -24.87 -35.22 5.45
N HIS A 11 -23.89 -35.58 4.65
CA HIS A 11 -22.49 -35.23 4.94
C HIS A 11 -22.36 -33.71 4.94
N VAL A 12 -22.49 -33.09 6.12
CA VAL A 12 -22.03 -31.71 6.34
C VAL A 12 -20.50 -31.74 6.33
N THR A 13 -19.90 -31.51 5.17
CA THR A 13 -18.49 -31.18 5.06
C THR A 13 -18.32 -29.82 5.72
N LEU A 14 -17.90 -29.81 6.99
CA LEU A 14 -17.33 -28.61 7.62
C LEU A 14 -16.11 -28.23 6.81
N ASN A 15 -16.27 -27.29 5.90
CA ASN A 15 -15.16 -26.57 5.30
C ASN A 15 -14.52 -25.74 6.43
N LEU A 16 -13.60 -26.35 7.17
CA LEU A 16 -12.74 -25.64 8.10
C LEU A 16 -11.92 -24.68 7.23
N SER A 17 -12.29 -23.40 7.23
CA SER A 17 -11.50 -22.37 6.57
C SER A 17 -10.12 -22.36 7.23
N VAL A 18 -9.11 -22.73 6.48
CA VAL A 18 -7.71 -22.70 6.91
C VAL A 18 -7.32 -21.25 7.18
N GLU A 19 -6.83 -20.93 8.37
CA GLU A 19 -6.53 -19.55 8.76
C GLU A 19 -5.10 -19.16 8.34
N PRO A 20 -4.89 -18.04 7.63
CA PRO A 20 -3.56 -17.57 7.24
C PRO A 20 -2.76 -17.09 8.46
N LEU A 21 -1.48 -17.49 8.55
CA LEU A 21 -0.55 -17.06 9.59
C LEU A 21 0.16 -15.75 9.23
N LEU A 22 0.29 -15.42 7.94
CA LEU A 22 0.89 -14.17 7.52
C LEU A 22 0.04 -12.99 8.03
N GLY A 23 0.70 -11.97 8.56
CA GLY A 23 0.04 -10.84 9.21
C GLY A 23 -0.15 -10.99 10.71
N LYS A 24 0.18 -12.15 11.29
CA LYS A 24 0.21 -12.32 12.76
C LYS A 24 1.51 -11.78 13.34
N GLU A 25 1.40 -11.00 14.41
CA GLU A 25 2.53 -10.58 15.24
C GLU A 25 3.00 -11.75 16.14
N LEU A 26 4.19 -11.65 16.71
CA LEU A 26 4.76 -12.74 17.53
C LEU A 26 3.83 -13.21 18.66
N SER A 27 3.19 -12.26 19.35
CA SER A 27 2.24 -12.58 20.43
C SER A 27 0.99 -13.32 19.94
N GLU A 28 0.55 -13.08 18.73
CA GLU A 28 -0.59 -13.80 18.13
C GLU A 28 -0.18 -15.21 17.71
N LEU A 29 1.07 -15.42 17.26
CA LEU A 29 1.60 -16.76 16.99
C LEU A 29 1.80 -17.56 18.28
N GLU A 30 2.16 -16.91 19.41
CA GLU A 30 2.16 -17.56 20.73
C GLU A 30 0.77 -18.06 21.10
N GLN A 31 -0.29 -17.30 20.79
CA GLN A 31 -1.67 -17.75 21.02
C GLN A 31 -2.10 -18.90 20.10
N VAL A 32 -1.71 -18.87 18.83
CA VAL A 32 -1.98 -19.94 17.85
C VAL A 32 -1.37 -21.26 18.30
N LEU A 33 -0.12 -21.24 18.79
CA LEU A 33 0.57 -22.45 19.26
C LEU A 33 0.03 -22.96 20.61
N GLY A 34 -0.62 -22.09 21.36
CA GLY A 34 -1.18 -22.42 22.66
C GLY A 34 -0.14 -22.46 23.82
N PRO A 35 -0.62 -22.59 25.05
CA PRO A 35 0.22 -22.47 26.26
C PRO A 35 1.12 -23.66 26.50
N THR A 36 0.91 -24.79 25.86
CA THR A 36 1.71 -26.02 26.00
C THR A 36 3.01 -25.95 25.20
N GLU A 37 3.03 -25.15 24.13
CA GLU A 37 4.24 -24.97 23.33
C GLU A 37 5.16 -23.90 23.90
N PRO A 38 6.48 -24.16 23.97
CA PRO A 38 7.45 -23.15 24.41
C PRO A 38 7.44 -21.90 23.52
N ARG A 39 7.52 -20.71 24.12
CA ARG A 39 7.49 -19.41 23.39
C ARG A 39 8.51 -19.30 22.25
N PHE A 40 9.64 -20.01 22.32
CA PHE A 40 10.61 -19.98 21.24
C PHE A 40 10.08 -20.62 19.94
N ARG A 41 9.07 -21.50 20.00
CA ARG A 41 8.42 -22.08 18.82
C ARG A 41 7.71 -21.01 17.99
N ALA A 42 7.02 -20.08 18.65
CA ALA A 42 6.41 -18.94 17.97
C ALA A 42 7.46 -18.07 17.23
N ARG A 43 8.65 -17.91 17.83
CA ARG A 43 9.77 -17.20 17.15
C ARG A 43 10.26 -17.98 15.92
N GLN A 44 10.30 -19.31 15.97
CA GLN A 44 10.68 -20.13 14.82
C GLN A 44 9.67 -19.98 13.68
N VAL A 45 8.35 -20.03 13.99
CA VAL A 45 7.30 -19.77 13.00
C VAL A 45 7.42 -18.35 12.45
N TYR A 46 7.57 -17.36 13.31
CA TYR A 46 7.72 -15.94 12.93
C TYR A 46 8.90 -15.71 11.96
N SER A 47 10.07 -16.27 12.31
CA SER A 47 11.26 -16.20 11.45
C SER A 47 11.04 -16.94 10.12
N ALA A 48 10.37 -18.10 10.13
CA ALA A 48 10.07 -18.85 8.92
C ALA A 48 9.16 -18.05 7.96
N LEU A 49 8.12 -17.38 8.50
CA LEU A 49 7.20 -16.57 7.71
C LEU A 49 7.88 -15.33 7.12
N TYR A 50 8.59 -14.54 7.96
CA TYR A 50 9.00 -13.20 7.60
C TYR A 50 10.45 -13.06 7.14
N GLN A 51 11.37 -13.91 7.63
CA GLN A 51 12.78 -13.91 7.22
C GLN A 51 13.04 -14.95 6.13
N GLN A 52 12.66 -16.22 6.38
CA GLN A 52 12.88 -17.31 5.42
C GLN A 52 11.86 -17.30 4.27
N ARG A 53 10.69 -16.65 4.46
CA ARG A 53 9.63 -16.49 3.46
C ARG A 53 9.17 -17.84 2.91
N VAL A 54 8.94 -18.79 3.82
CA VAL A 54 8.44 -20.11 3.45
C VAL A 54 7.08 -19.98 2.76
N SER A 55 6.80 -20.87 1.83
CA SER A 55 5.51 -20.95 1.13
C SER A 55 4.60 -22.06 1.67
N ASP A 56 5.14 -22.93 2.55
CA ASP A 56 4.42 -24.05 3.14
C ASP A 56 4.91 -24.27 4.58
N LEU A 57 3.98 -24.45 5.52
CA LEU A 57 4.27 -24.66 6.93
C LEU A 57 5.02 -25.98 7.19
N ILE A 58 4.79 -27.01 6.37
CA ILE A 58 5.50 -28.29 6.46
C ILE A 58 7.00 -28.12 6.24
N THR A 59 7.42 -27.10 5.51
CA THR A 59 8.84 -26.85 5.21
C THR A 59 9.63 -26.20 6.35
N ILE A 60 8.98 -25.84 7.46
CA ILE A 60 9.64 -25.19 8.62
C ILE A 60 10.48 -26.23 9.37
N SER A 61 11.68 -26.51 8.88
CA SER A 61 12.55 -27.58 9.41
C SER A 61 12.98 -27.39 10.86
N THR A 62 12.89 -26.18 11.40
CA THR A 62 13.22 -25.86 12.81
C THR A 62 12.13 -26.29 13.79
N LEU A 63 10.93 -26.67 13.32
CA LEU A 63 9.85 -27.22 14.13
C LEU A 63 9.85 -28.76 14.09
N PRO A 64 9.42 -29.44 15.18
CA PRO A 64 9.17 -30.87 15.16
C PRO A 64 8.11 -31.23 14.11
N GLU A 65 8.27 -32.39 13.48
CA GLU A 65 7.34 -32.86 12.44
C GLU A 65 5.87 -32.93 12.90
N PRO A 66 5.55 -33.44 14.09
CA PRO A 66 4.17 -33.46 14.59
C PRO A 66 3.55 -32.07 14.69
N LEU A 67 4.32 -31.07 15.15
CA LEU A 67 3.86 -29.69 15.28
C LEU A 67 3.63 -29.04 13.91
N ARG A 68 4.49 -29.31 12.92
CA ARG A 68 4.29 -28.83 11.54
C ARG A 68 3.00 -29.40 10.94
N ALA A 69 2.79 -30.70 11.12
CA ALA A 69 1.58 -31.37 10.64
C ALA A 69 0.32 -30.86 11.32
N GLU A 70 0.38 -30.55 12.62
CA GLU A 70 -0.73 -29.96 13.37
C GLU A 70 -1.05 -28.55 12.88
N LEU A 71 -0.04 -27.68 12.75
CA LEU A 71 -0.22 -26.33 12.20
C LEU A 71 -0.83 -26.35 10.80
N ALA A 72 -0.32 -27.21 9.91
CA ALA A 72 -0.79 -27.29 8.53
C ALA A 72 -2.22 -27.85 8.37
N ARG A 73 -2.80 -28.47 9.41
CA ARG A 73 -4.22 -28.91 9.39
C ARG A 73 -5.19 -27.76 9.60
N GLY A 74 -4.81 -26.74 10.36
CA GLY A 74 -5.69 -25.62 10.72
C GLY A 74 -5.25 -24.28 10.11
N HIS A 75 -4.05 -24.23 9.57
CA HIS A 75 -3.44 -22.98 9.12
C HIS A 75 -2.69 -23.15 7.80
N GLU A 76 -2.50 -22.03 7.13
CA GLU A 76 -1.63 -21.90 5.96
C GLU A 76 -0.72 -20.67 6.10
N VAL A 77 0.26 -20.53 5.22
CA VAL A 77 1.09 -19.33 5.21
C VAL A 77 0.26 -18.10 4.83
N GLY A 78 -0.63 -18.19 3.86
CA GLY A 78 -1.47 -17.10 3.36
C GLY A 78 -0.69 -16.12 2.47
N MET A 79 0.29 -16.63 1.70
CA MET A 79 1.02 -15.81 0.71
C MET A 79 0.14 -15.61 -0.53
N PRO A 80 -0.06 -14.36 -1.01
CA PRO A 80 -0.85 -14.14 -2.22
C PRO A 80 -0.22 -14.86 -3.42
N ALA A 81 -1.05 -15.40 -4.32
CA ALA A 81 -0.61 -16.07 -5.52
C ALA A 81 -0.53 -15.07 -6.70
N VAL A 82 0.44 -15.24 -7.60
CA VAL A 82 0.47 -14.45 -8.82
C VAL A 82 -0.58 -14.97 -9.81
N ASP A 83 -1.46 -14.08 -10.27
CA ASP A 83 -2.40 -14.34 -11.36
C ASP A 83 -1.77 -13.96 -12.71
N ARG A 84 -1.17 -12.77 -12.78
CA ARG A 84 -0.41 -12.29 -13.93
C ARG A 84 0.77 -11.43 -13.50
N CYS A 85 1.80 -11.40 -14.34
CA CYS A 85 2.92 -10.46 -14.21
C CYS A 85 3.16 -9.79 -15.58
N PHE A 86 3.21 -8.46 -15.56
CA PHE A 86 3.46 -7.63 -16.74
C PHE A 86 4.86 -7.01 -16.60
N HIS A 87 5.62 -7.02 -17.70
CA HIS A 87 6.97 -6.50 -17.75
C HIS A 87 7.06 -5.28 -18.65
N SER A 88 7.51 -4.16 -18.09
CA SER A 88 7.75 -2.92 -18.83
C SER A 88 9.15 -2.92 -19.45
N THR A 89 9.30 -2.18 -20.54
CA THR A 89 10.60 -1.92 -21.18
C THR A 89 11.59 -1.18 -20.27
N ASP A 90 11.10 -0.47 -19.24
CA ASP A 90 11.94 0.23 -18.27
C ASP A 90 12.33 -0.63 -17.04
N GLY A 91 12.04 -1.93 -17.09
CA GLY A 91 12.30 -2.90 -16.02
C GLY A 91 11.24 -2.98 -14.94
N THR A 92 10.24 -2.09 -14.96
CA THR A 92 9.11 -2.14 -14.01
C THR A 92 8.31 -3.44 -14.20
N LYS A 93 7.90 -4.06 -13.10
CA LYS A 93 7.00 -5.22 -13.12
C LYS A 93 5.70 -4.88 -12.40
N ARG A 94 4.57 -5.15 -13.04
CA ARG A 94 3.23 -5.04 -12.42
C ARG A 94 2.69 -6.45 -12.20
N TYR A 95 2.44 -6.79 -10.94
CA TYR A 95 1.85 -8.04 -10.52
C TYR A 95 0.36 -7.87 -10.26
N LEU A 96 -0.45 -8.73 -10.83
CA LEU A 96 -1.83 -8.97 -10.41
C LEU A 96 -1.78 -10.15 -9.44
N LEU A 97 -1.96 -9.87 -8.15
CA LEU A 97 -1.90 -10.85 -7.08
C LEU A 97 -3.31 -11.27 -6.67
N ARG A 98 -3.55 -12.59 -6.64
CA ARG A 98 -4.80 -13.20 -6.19
C ARG A 98 -4.74 -13.50 -4.70
N LEU A 99 -5.78 -13.10 -4.00
CA LEU A 99 -6.02 -13.30 -2.58
C LEU A 99 -6.82 -14.58 -2.35
N ASP A 100 -6.89 -15.06 -1.11
CA ASP A 100 -7.54 -16.35 -0.77
C ASP A 100 -9.04 -16.36 -1.10
N ASP A 101 -9.70 -15.20 -1.06
CA ASP A 101 -11.11 -15.04 -1.44
C ASP A 101 -11.34 -14.91 -2.96
N GLY A 102 -10.30 -15.12 -3.77
CA GLY A 102 -10.33 -15.02 -5.23
C GLY A 102 -10.26 -13.59 -5.79
N ARG A 103 -10.29 -12.57 -4.93
CA ARG A 103 -10.09 -11.17 -5.36
C ARG A 103 -8.65 -10.92 -5.73
N THR A 104 -8.43 -9.88 -6.54
CA THR A 104 -7.08 -9.52 -6.97
C THR A 104 -6.72 -8.09 -6.59
N VAL A 105 -5.44 -7.87 -6.35
CA VAL A 105 -4.84 -6.54 -6.16
C VAL A 105 -3.59 -6.39 -6.99
N GLU A 106 -3.23 -5.16 -7.29
CA GLU A 106 -2.02 -4.87 -8.05
C GLU A 106 -0.89 -4.40 -7.16
N THR A 107 0.31 -4.87 -7.47
CA THR A 107 1.56 -4.51 -6.79
C THR A 107 2.60 -4.24 -7.87
N VAL A 108 3.40 -3.19 -7.70
CA VAL A 108 4.37 -2.77 -8.72
C VAL A 108 5.79 -2.77 -8.14
N LEU A 109 6.70 -3.46 -8.79
CA LEU A 109 8.13 -3.32 -8.56
C LEU A 109 8.73 -2.33 -9.54
N MET A 110 9.43 -1.36 -9.03
CA MET A 110 10.18 -0.34 -9.78
C MET A 110 11.65 -0.47 -9.41
N PRO A 111 12.46 -1.20 -10.20
CA PRO A 111 13.89 -1.32 -9.96
C PRO A 111 14.62 -0.03 -10.34
N GLU A 112 15.61 0.35 -9.54
CA GLU A 112 16.57 1.42 -9.81
C GLU A 112 17.98 0.91 -9.51
N GLU A 113 19.03 1.54 -10.03
CA GLU A 113 20.42 1.10 -9.90
C GLU A 113 20.87 0.89 -8.44
N THR A 114 20.40 1.73 -7.52
CA THR A 114 20.85 1.72 -6.11
C THR A 114 19.78 1.27 -5.13
N ARG A 115 18.54 1.07 -5.59
CA ARG A 115 17.42 0.73 -4.71
C ARG A 115 16.23 0.22 -5.53
N ASP A 116 15.47 -0.63 -4.92
CA ASP A 116 14.17 -1.06 -5.44
C ASP A 116 13.04 -0.31 -4.73
N THR A 117 11.93 -0.09 -5.43
CA THR A 117 10.71 0.43 -4.80
C THR A 117 9.55 -0.50 -5.11
N VAL A 118 8.85 -0.95 -4.08
CA VAL A 118 7.61 -1.72 -4.22
C VAL A 118 6.43 -0.82 -3.85
N CYS A 119 5.54 -0.63 -4.82
CA CYS A 119 4.25 0.04 -4.63
C CYS A 119 3.19 -1.01 -4.30
N ILE A 120 2.59 -0.91 -3.12
CA ILE A 120 1.63 -1.89 -2.59
C ILE A 120 0.24 -1.27 -2.41
N SER A 121 -0.76 -2.13 -2.49
CA SER A 121 -2.17 -1.82 -2.28
C SER A 121 -2.57 -2.01 -0.81
N SER A 122 -3.57 -1.26 -0.35
CA SER A 122 -4.14 -1.34 1.00
C SER A 122 -5.60 -1.78 1.01
N GLN A 123 -6.26 -1.76 -0.14
CA GLN A 123 -7.68 -2.13 -0.30
C GLN A 123 -7.88 -2.81 -1.65
N VAL A 124 -8.93 -3.59 -1.77
CA VAL A 124 -9.46 -4.06 -3.06
C VAL A 124 -10.39 -2.97 -3.59
N GLY A 125 -9.89 -2.19 -4.57
CA GLY A 125 -10.54 -0.95 -5.01
C GLY A 125 -10.25 0.24 -4.10
N CYS A 126 -11.02 1.33 -4.22
CA CYS A 126 -10.85 2.54 -3.41
C CYS A 126 -12.18 3.29 -3.24
N PRO A 127 -12.54 3.74 -2.02
CA PRO A 127 -13.78 4.49 -1.80
C PRO A 127 -13.62 5.99 -2.07
N VAL A 128 -12.40 6.47 -2.32
CA VAL A 128 -12.13 7.89 -2.59
C VAL A 128 -12.24 8.13 -4.09
N ASP A 129 -13.25 8.89 -4.48
CA ASP A 129 -13.61 9.16 -5.87
C ASP A 129 -12.70 10.25 -6.49
N CYS A 130 -11.38 10.01 -6.57
CA CYS A 130 -10.44 10.91 -7.26
C CYS A 130 -10.64 10.81 -8.77
N LYS A 131 -11.00 11.91 -9.45
CA LYS A 131 -11.41 11.91 -10.85
C LYS A 131 -10.29 11.60 -11.87
N PHE A 132 -9.05 11.61 -11.40
CA PHE A 132 -7.85 11.30 -12.20
C PHE A 132 -7.24 9.92 -11.90
N CYS A 133 -7.95 9.05 -11.16
CA CYS A 133 -7.44 7.76 -10.71
C CYS A 133 -8.31 6.60 -11.19
N MET A 134 -7.72 5.65 -11.93
CA MET A 134 -8.45 4.48 -12.44
C MET A 134 -8.96 3.56 -11.32
N THR A 135 -8.25 3.46 -10.19
CA THR A 135 -8.69 2.66 -9.04
C THR A 135 -10.02 3.19 -8.47
N ALA A 136 -10.25 4.51 -8.53
CA ALA A 136 -11.51 5.10 -8.05
C ALA A 136 -12.73 4.64 -8.86
N LEU A 137 -12.56 4.31 -10.16
CA LEU A 137 -13.63 3.81 -11.02
C LEU A 137 -14.15 2.42 -10.61
N MET A 138 -13.41 1.72 -9.75
CA MET A 138 -13.78 0.37 -9.29
C MET A 138 -14.68 0.38 -8.05
N GLY A 139 -14.70 1.49 -7.30
CA GLY A 139 -15.29 1.51 -5.96
C GLY A 139 -14.48 0.67 -4.96
N LEU A 140 -14.97 0.54 -3.74
CA LEU A 140 -14.38 -0.27 -2.67
C LEU A 140 -15.10 -1.61 -2.57
N GLU A 141 -14.36 -2.71 -2.57
CA GLU A 141 -14.91 -4.02 -2.20
C GLU A 141 -14.61 -4.36 -0.73
N ARG A 142 -13.33 -4.30 -0.30
CA ARG A 142 -12.94 -4.51 1.09
C ARG A 142 -11.54 -3.98 1.40
N ASN A 143 -11.26 -3.88 2.67
CA ASN A 143 -9.90 -3.67 3.17
C ASN A 143 -9.05 -4.92 2.99
N LEU A 144 -7.74 -4.73 2.78
CA LEU A 144 -6.76 -5.81 2.89
C LEU A 144 -6.43 -6.08 4.37
N THR A 145 -6.19 -7.33 4.69
CA THR A 145 -5.63 -7.72 5.99
C THR A 145 -4.17 -7.30 6.10
N ALA A 146 -3.61 -7.28 7.31
CA ALA A 146 -2.19 -7.02 7.51
C ALA A 146 -1.31 -8.07 6.78
N GLY A 147 -1.76 -9.33 6.73
CA GLY A 147 -1.10 -10.40 6.01
C GLY A 147 -1.06 -10.18 4.50
N GLU A 148 -2.17 -9.77 3.91
CA GLU A 148 -2.24 -9.45 2.48
C GLU A 148 -1.38 -8.23 2.11
N ILE A 149 -1.27 -7.24 3.01
CA ILE A 149 -0.38 -6.07 2.81
C ILE A 149 1.10 -6.48 2.87
N VAL A 150 1.50 -7.24 3.89
CA VAL A 150 2.87 -7.75 4.04
C VAL A 150 3.21 -8.74 2.93
N GLY A 151 2.26 -9.61 2.57
CA GLY A 151 2.41 -10.65 1.55
C GLY A 151 2.81 -10.08 0.19
N GLN A 152 2.29 -8.91 -0.21
CA GLN A 152 2.70 -8.23 -1.43
C GLN A 152 4.22 -7.96 -1.45
N VAL A 153 4.75 -7.45 -0.34
CA VAL A 153 6.18 -7.13 -0.20
C VAL A 153 7.02 -8.40 -0.25
N LEU A 154 6.65 -9.40 0.55
CA LEU A 154 7.41 -10.66 0.66
C LEU A 154 7.41 -11.44 -0.65
N PHE A 155 6.24 -11.49 -1.32
CA PHE A 155 6.11 -12.13 -2.63
C PHE A 155 7.03 -11.49 -3.66
N VAL A 156 6.93 -10.15 -3.84
CA VAL A 156 7.74 -9.43 -4.83
C VAL A 156 9.23 -9.53 -4.52
N ALA A 157 9.60 -9.42 -3.24
CA ALA A 157 11.00 -9.56 -2.84
C ALA A 157 11.55 -10.97 -3.13
N LYS A 158 10.76 -12.03 -2.86
CA LYS A 158 11.13 -13.42 -3.16
C LYS A 158 11.27 -13.67 -4.66
N ASP A 159 10.29 -13.23 -5.46
CA ASP A 159 10.26 -13.42 -6.91
C ASP A 159 11.44 -12.74 -7.64
N ASN A 160 11.97 -11.67 -7.06
CA ASN A 160 13.05 -10.88 -7.67
C ASN A 160 14.41 -11.03 -6.95
N GLY A 161 14.53 -11.92 -5.97
CA GLY A 161 15.77 -12.13 -5.22
C GLY A 161 16.22 -10.92 -4.40
N ILE A 162 15.28 -10.02 -4.02
CA ILE A 162 15.59 -8.81 -3.29
C ILE A 162 15.89 -9.14 -1.83
N GLN A 163 17.07 -8.73 -1.37
CA GLN A 163 17.48 -8.82 0.03
C GLN A 163 16.87 -7.65 0.80
N VAL A 164 15.76 -7.90 1.49
CA VAL A 164 15.01 -6.84 2.19
C VAL A 164 15.85 -6.22 3.31
N GLU A 165 16.68 -7.03 3.94
CA GLU A 165 17.58 -6.65 5.04
C GLU A 165 18.68 -5.66 4.59
N SER A 166 18.99 -5.60 3.30
CA SER A 166 20.01 -4.70 2.73
C SER A 166 19.69 -3.21 2.86
N GLN A 167 18.45 -2.88 3.29
CA GLN A 167 17.94 -1.51 3.36
C GLN A 167 17.92 -0.77 1.99
N GLN A 168 17.97 -1.52 0.89
CA GLN A 168 17.86 -0.97 -0.46
C GLN A 168 16.41 -0.99 -1.00
N LEU A 169 15.49 -1.60 -0.26
CA LEU A 169 14.07 -1.65 -0.60
C LEU A 169 13.30 -0.48 0.01
N ASN A 170 12.56 0.26 -0.82
CA ASN A 170 11.55 1.21 -0.38
C ASN A 170 10.15 0.64 -0.61
N ILE A 171 9.22 0.96 0.28
CA ILE A 171 7.82 0.60 0.15
C ILE A 171 6.98 1.86 0.08
N VAL A 172 6.06 1.92 -0.87
CA VAL A 172 5.10 3.01 -0.97
C VAL A 172 3.68 2.43 -0.99
N LEU A 173 2.86 2.86 -0.03
CA LEU A 173 1.42 2.57 -0.01
C LEU A 173 0.72 3.62 -0.91
N MET A 174 0.90 3.44 -2.22
CA MET A 174 0.38 4.31 -3.29
C MET A 174 -0.30 3.50 -4.40
N GLY A 175 -0.54 2.21 -4.16
CA GLY A 175 -1.30 1.31 -5.02
C GLY A 175 -2.80 1.53 -4.86
N MET A 176 -3.56 0.45 -4.91
CA MET A 176 -5.02 0.51 -4.78
C MET A 176 -5.43 0.79 -3.33
N GLY A 177 -6.37 1.75 -3.15
CA GLY A 177 -6.99 2.06 -1.87
C GLY A 177 -6.53 3.37 -1.23
N GLU A 178 -7.27 3.77 -0.18
CA GLU A 178 -6.92 4.84 0.76
C GLU A 178 -6.40 4.21 2.06
N PRO A 179 -5.09 4.25 2.31
CA PRO A 179 -4.51 3.52 3.44
C PRO A 179 -5.05 3.95 4.81
N LEU A 180 -5.42 5.22 4.97
CA LEU A 180 -5.97 5.71 6.24
C LEU A 180 -7.37 5.18 6.54
N LEU A 181 -8.11 4.71 5.53
CA LEU A 181 -9.39 4.01 5.75
C LEU A 181 -9.17 2.53 6.14
N ASN A 182 -7.94 2.03 6.03
CA ASN A 182 -7.53 0.71 6.52
C ASN A 182 -6.40 0.81 7.56
N LEU A 183 -6.39 1.86 8.38
CA LEU A 183 -5.25 2.23 9.21
C LEU A 183 -4.80 1.13 10.18
N VAL A 184 -5.73 0.37 10.76
CA VAL A 184 -5.41 -0.71 11.72
C VAL A 184 -4.52 -1.77 11.07
N ASN A 185 -4.92 -2.29 9.91
CA ASN A 185 -4.13 -3.29 9.18
C ASN A 185 -2.83 -2.71 8.62
N VAL A 186 -2.86 -1.46 8.14
CA VAL A 186 -1.66 -0.77 7.64
C VAL A 186 -0.63 -0.58 8.75
N LEU A 187 -1.02 -0.16 9.95
CA LEU A 187 -0.11 -0.03 11.08
C LEU A 187 0.42 -1.39 11.55
N LYS A 188 -0.43 -2.42 11.59
CA LYS A 188 0.00 -3.77 11.92
C LYS A 188 1.02 -4.30 10.90
N ALA A 189 0.73 -4.14 9.61
CA ALA A 189 1.66 -4.51 8.54
C ALA A 189 2.99 -3.73 8.66
N THR A 190 2.93 -2.42 8.99
CA THR A 190 4.13 -1.59 9.19
C THR A 190 4.96 -2.09 10.36
N ARG A 191 4.34 -2.47 11.49
CA ARG A 191 5.08 -3.03 12.64
C ARG A 191 5.80 -4.33 12.25
N ILE A 192 5.12 -5.24 11.55
CA ILE A 192 5.73 -6.50 11.08
C ILE A 192 6.89 -6.23 10.11
N LEU A 193 6.71 -5.31 9.17
CA LEU A 193 7.74 -4.94 8.21
C LEU A 193 8.96 -4.27 8.88
N CYS A 194 8.74 -3.55 9.98
CA CYS A 194 9.80 -2.87 10.71
C CYS A 194 10.40 -3.69 11.86
N ASP A 195 9.79 -4.81 12.26
CA ASP A 195 10.30 -5.65 13.35
C ASP A 195 11.65 -6.26 12.95
N PRO A 196 12.74 -5.99 13.71
CA PRO A 196 14.05 -6.59 13.45
C PRO A 196 14.06 -8.13 13.48
N LYS A 197 13.11 -8.76 14.18
CA LYS A 197 12.91 -10.22 14.21
C LYS A 197 12.02 -10.72 13.07
N GLY A 198 11.36 -9.81 12.38
CA GLY A 198 10.53 -10.06 11.21
C GLY A 198 11.27 -9.71 9.91
N VAL A 199 10.74 -8.73 9.17
CA VAL A 199 11.31 -8.30 7.88
C VAL A 199 12.51 -7.35 8.07
N GLY A 200 12.55 -6.55 9.14
CA GLY A 200 13.70 -5.72 9.51
C GLY A 200 13.88 -4.43 8.71
N LEU A 201 12.86 -3.96 8.00
CA LEU A 201 12.93 -2.68 7.26
C LEU A 201 12.96 -1.48 8.20
N SER A 202 13.72 -0.46 7.84
CA SER A 202 13.62 0.84 8.51
C SER A 202 12.30 1.54 8.15
N GLU A 203 11.61 2.12 9.13
CA GLU A 203 10.41 2.95 8.89
C GLU A 203 10.69 4.13 7.93
N ARG A 204 11.95 4.58 7.82
CA ARG A 204 12.38 5.59 6.84
C ARG A 204 12.20 5.13 5.39
N ARG A 205 12.06 3.82 5.16
CA ARG A 205 11.88 3.22 3.84
C ARG A 205 10.42 3.05 3.46
N ILE A 206 9.48 3.28 4.38
CA ILE A 206 8.05 3.11 4.13
C ILE A 206 7.40 4.49 4.03
N THR A 207 6.60 4.73 2.99
CA THR A 207 5.83 5.95 2.78
C THR A 207 4.37 5.60 2.53
N LEU A 208 3.46 6.23 3.25
CA LEU A 208 2.03 6.13 3.06
C LEU A 208 1.52 7.41 2.39
N SER A 209 0.75 7.29 1.31
CA SER A 209 0.03 8.42 0.71
C SER A 209 -1.44 8.39 1.11
N THR A 210 -2.00 9.58 1.35
CA THR A 210 -3.41 9.74 1.71
C THR A 210 -4.05 10.93 1.01
N SER A 211 -5.34 10.80 0.71
CA SER A 211 -6.20 11.90 0.26
C SER A 211 -6.50 12.92 1.37
N GLY A 212 -6.16 12.62 2.63
CA GLY A 212 -6.34 13.53 3.75
C GLY A 212 -7.53 13.20 4.66
N ILE A 213 -7.60 11.97 5.17
CA ILE A 213 -8.58 11.55 6.18
C ILE A 213 -8.15 12.10 7.55
N ILE A 214 -8.54 13.34 7.85
CA ILE A 214 -7.97 14.15 8.96
C ILE A 214 -7.94 13.42 10.31
N PRO A 215 -9.01 12.80 10.82
CA PRO A 215 -8.94 12.10 12.11
C PRO A 215 -7.90 10.97 12.10
N LYS A 216 -7.79 10.26 10.98
CA LYS A 216 -6.85 9.15 10.85
C LYS A 216 -5.40 9.61 10.66
N MET A 217 -5.18 10.84 10.19
CA MET A 217 -3.83 11.44 10.20
C MET A 217 -3.33 11.63 11.65
N ALA A 218 -4.18 12.09 12.56
CA ALA A 218 -3.83 12.23 13.97
C ALA A 218 -3.50 10.86 14.61
N GLU A 219 -4.33 9.84 14.36
CA GLU A 219 -4.08 8.47 14.84
C GLU A 219 -2.75 7.92 14.28
N LEU A 220 -2.48 8.12 12.99
CA LEU A 220 -1.20 7.73 12.39
C LEU A 220 -0.02 8.46 13.06
N GLY A 221 -0.16 9.77 13.29
CA GLY A 221 0.86 10.59 13.94
C GLY A 221 1.22 10.12 15.36
N ALA A 222 0.24 9.59 16.09
CA ALA A 222 0.41 9.07 17.44
C ALA A 222 1.02 7.67 17.51
N ALA A 223 1.10 6.95 16.39
CA ALA A 223 1.62 5.59 16.37
C ALA A 223 3.16 5.57 16.57
N ALA A 224 3.65 4.68 17.44
CA ALA A 224 5.07 4.56 17.76
C ALA A 224 5.89 4.12 16.53
N VAL A 225 5.38 3.14 15.76
CA VAL A 225 5.97 2.69 14.50
C VAL A 225 5.00 3.05 13.38
N ARG A 226 5.41 3.93 12.48
CA ARG A 226 4.56 4.43 11.40
C ARG A 226 5.35 4.78 10.14
N PRO A 227 4.76 4.67 8.94
CA PRO A 227 5.38 5.15 7.71
C PRO A 227 5.52 6.67 7.69
N LYS A 228 6.37 7.18 6.78
CA LYS A 228 6.37 8.60 6.40
C LYS A 228 5.04 8.95 5.74
N LEU A 229 4.63 10.22 5.89
CA LEU A 229 3.36 10.69 5.35
C LEU A 229 3.55 11.50 4.07
N ALA A 230 2.81 11.10 3.03
CA ALA A 230 2.58 11.85 1.81
C ALA A 230 1.10 12.26 1.72
N ILE A 231 0.84 13.47 1.29
CA ILE A 231 -0.50 14.06 1.14
C ILE A 231 -0.79 14.26 -0.34
N SER A 232 -1.84 13.64 -0.84
CA SER A 232 -2.39 13.90 -2.17
C SER A 232 -3.09 15.26 -2.18
N LEU A 233 -2.34 16.32 -2.51
CA LEU A 233 -2.84 17.69 -2.55
C LEU A 233 -3.66 17.95 -3.81
N ASN A 234 -3.06 17.77 -4.97
CA ASN A 234 -3.62 17.77 -6.33
C ASN A 234 -4.41 19.02 -6.78
N ALA A 235 -4.51 20.02 -5.91
CA ALA A 235 -5.21 21.27 -6.21
C ALA A 235 -4.62 22.42 -5.39
N SER A 236 -4.85 23.64 -5.83
CA SER A 236 -4.34 24.86 -5.21
C SER A 236 -5.42 25.70 -4.52
N THR A 237 -6.71 25.36 -4.75
CA THR A 237 -7.88 25.98 -4.11
C THR A 237 -8.85 24.92 -3.60
N GLU A 238 -9.78 25.33 -2.73
CA GLU A 238 -10.83 24.46 -2.17
C GLU A 238 -11.74 23.92 -3.29
N GLU A 239 -12.23 24.82 -4.17
CA GLU A 239 -13.16 24.49 -5.24
C GLU A 239 -12.53 23.48 -6.21
N GLN A 240 -11.33 23.78 -6.68
CA GLN A 240 -10.58 22.91 -7.58
C GLN A 240 -10.35 21.52 -6.93
N ARG A 241 -10.07 21.48 -5.62
CA ARG A 241 -9.88 20.21 -4.92
C ARG A 241 -11.18 19.44 -4.75
N GLN A 242 -12.31 20.12 -4.52
CA GLN A 242 -13.62 19.47 -4.43
C GLN A 242 -14.05 18.83 -5.74
N GLU A 243 -13.72 19.44 -6.88
CA GLU A 243 -13.97 18.88 -8.20
C GLU A 243 -13.11 17.66 -8.50
N LEU A 244 -11.80 17.72 -8.21
CA LEU A 244 -10.84 16.66 -8.50
C LEU A 244 -10.88 15.52 -7.48
N MET A 245 -11.14 15.85 -6.22
CA MET A 245 -11.14 14.94 -5.08
C MET A 245 -12.37 15.21 -4.19
N PRO A 246 -13.53 14.62 -4.48
CA PRO A 246 -14.80 14.89 -3.78
C PRO A 246 -14.76 14.68 -2.26
N ILE A 247 -13.81 13.89 -1.75
CA ILE A 247 -13.55 13.74 -0.31
C ILE A 247 -13.30 15.08 0.39
N THR A 248 -12.88 16.11 -0.36
CA THR A 248 -12.66 17.48 0.13
C THR A 248 -13.94 18.12 0.69
N ARG A 249 -15.12 17.70 0.23
CA ARG A 249 -16.41 18.14 0.78
C ARG A 249 -16.58 17.75 2.25
N LYS A 250 -15.95 16.65 2.65
CA LYS A 250 -15.94 16.16 4.04
C LYS A 250 -14.76 16.70 4.84
N TRP A 251 -13.60 16.83 4.19
CA TRP A 251 -12.34 17.25 4.79
C TRP A 251 -11.80 18.45 4.01
N HIS A 252 -12.21 19.67 4.43
CA HIS A 252 -11.87 20.91 3.73
C HIS A 252 -10.35 21.12 3.64
N LEU A 253 -9.89 21.75 2.56
CA LEU A 253 -8.48 22.01 2.33
C LEU A 253 -7.86 22.82 3.49
N LYS A 254 -8.58 23.79 4.03
CA LYS A 254 -8.16 24.58 5.20
C LYS A 254 -7.85 23.68 6.39
N ASP A 255 -8.73 22.73 6.69
CA ASP A 255 -8.60 21.83 7.84
C ASP A 255 -7.51 20.79 7.60
N LEU A 256 -7.37 20.29 6.35
CA LEU A 256 -6.26 19.44 5.94
C LEU A 256 -4.92 20.14 6.18
N MET A 257 -4.80 21.42 5.80
CA MET A 257 -3.56 22.18 6.01
C MET A 257 -3.29 22.43 7.49
N ALA A 258 -4.34 22.63 8.31
CA ALA A 258 -4.21 22.72 9.77
C ALA A 258 -3.70 21.38 10.35
N ALA A 259 -4.25 20.26 9.92
CA ALA A 259 -3.81 18.93 10.33
C ALA A 259 -2.34 18.64 9.90
N CYS A 260 -1.93 19.08 8.71
CA CYS A 260 -0.54 18.99 8.27
C CYS A 260 0.43 19.79 9.15
N ARG A 261 0.02 21.00 9.60
CA ARG A 261 0.84 21.82 10.52
C ARG A 261 0.96 21.21 11.90
N ALA A 262 -0.10 20.52 12.36
CA ALA A 262 -0.13 19.87 13.68
C ALA A 262 0.49 18.45 13.66
N TYR A 263 0.83 17.91 12.46
CA TYR A 263 1.33 16.56 12.35
C TYR A 263 2.71 16.41 13.01
N PRO A 264 2.90 15.44 13.94
CA PRO A 264 4.13 15.30 14.71
C PRO A 264 5.25 14.67 13.86
N LEU A 265 5.98 15.51 13.13
CA LEU A 265 7.14 15.08 12.35
C LEU A 265 8.30 14.69 13.27
N ARG A 266 9.00 13.62 12.92
CA ARG A 266 10.29 13.26 13.51
C ARG A 266 11.37 14.22 13.00
N ASN A 267 12.48 14.39 13.72
CA ASN A 267 13.54 15.34 13.36
C ASN A 267 14.10 15.16 11.93
N TRP A 268 14.08 13.95 11.41
CA TRP A 268 14.55 13.61 10.07
C TRP A 268 13.44 13.60 9.00
N GLU A 269 12.17 13.75 9.41
CA GLU A 269 11.00 13.56 8.55
C GLU A 269 10.55 14.88 7.92
N LYS A 270 10.07 14.79 6.69
CA LYS A 270 9.38 15.88 5.98
C LYS A 270 8.05 15.35 5.47
N LEU A 271 7.02 16.18 5.49
CA LEU A 271 5.81 15.90 4.72
C LEU A 271 6.15 15.89 3.23
N THR A 272 5.51 15.00 2.51
CA THR A 272 5.56 15.00 1.05
C THR A 272 4.18 15.39 0.53
N PHE A 273 4.11 16.37 -0.38
CA PHE A 273 2.88 16.68 -1.07
C PHE A 273 2.97 16.15 -2.50
N GLU A 274 2.06 15.25 -2.85
CA GLU A 274 1.91 14.75 -4.22
C GLU A 274 0.93 15.67 -4.96
N TYR A 275 1.32 16.11 -6.16
CA TYR A 275 0.52 17.00 -6.98
C TYR A 275 0.49 16.48 -8.42
N VAL A 276 -0.64 15.90 -8.80
CA VAL A 276 -0.89 15.44 -10.18
C VAL A 276 -1.26 16.65 -11.02
N LEU A 277 -0.45 16.97 -12.01
CA LEU A 277 -0.68 18.05 -12.94
C LEU A 277 -1.59 17.60 -14.09
N LEU A 278 -2.68 18.33 -14.29
CA LEU A 278 -3.72 18.12 -15.30
C LEU A 278 -3.75 19.32 -16.25
N ARG A 279 -3.58 19.08 -17.55
CA ARG A 279 -3.52 20.15 -18.56
C ARG A 279 -4.73 21.07 -18.48
N GLY A 280 -4.46 22.38 -18.34
CA GLY A 280 -5.50 23.43 -18.33
C GLY A 280 -6.44 23.42 -17.12
N VAL A 281 -6.20 22.54 -16.12
CA VAL A 281 -7.05 22.41 -14.94
C VAL A 281 -6.38 22.98 -13.69
N ASN A 282 -5.20 22.46 -13.35
CA ASN A 282 -4.50 22.80 -12.10
C ASN A 282 -2.99 23.09 -12.33
N ASP A 283 -2.58 23.33 -13.58
CA ASP A 283 -1.18 23.42 -14.00
C ASP A 283 -0.72 24.85 -14.32
N SER A 284 -1.53 25.88 -14.01
CA SER A 284 -1.17 27.28 -14.30
C SER A 284 -0.08 27.82 -13.36
N ASP A 285 0.59 28.90 -13.77
CA ASP A 285 1.54 29.64 -12.92
C ASP A 285 0.87 30.19 -11.65
N ALA A 286 -0.41 30.55 -11.75
CA ALA A 286 -1.19 30.98 -10.60
C ALA A 286 -1.39 29.85 -9.60
N ASP A 287 -1.65 28.60 -10.09
CA ASP A 287 -1.72 27.42 -9.24
C ASP A 287 -0.41 27.16 -8.52
N ALA A 288 0.71 27.21 -9.25
CA ALA A 288 2.03 27.03 -8.66
C ALA A 288 2.32 28.03 -7.53
N ARG A 289 1.99 29.32 -7.74
CA ARG A 289 2.14 30.35 -6.69
C ARG A 289 1.23 30.11 -5.49
N ARG A 290 -0.02 29.65 -5.72
CA ARG A 290 -0.93 29.28 -4.63
C ARG A 290 -0.41 28.08 -3.83
N VAL A 291 0.16 27.06 -4.49
CA VAL A 291 0.80 25.93 -3.83
C VAL A 291 1.95 26.40 -2.93
N VAL A 292 2.83 27.29 -3.40
CA VAL A 292 3.89 27.87 -2.57
C VAL A 292 3.32 28.55 -1.34
N LYS A 293 2.28 29.39 -1.51
CA LYS A 293 1.62 30.09 -0.38
C LYS A 293 0.94 29.12 0.58
N LEU A 294 0.27 28.10 0.07
CA LEU A 294 -0.47 27.11 0.87
C LEU A 294 0.45 26.27 1.77
N LEU A 295 1.62 25.92 1.24
CA LEU A 295 2.62 25.09 1.92
C LEU A 295 3.70 25.88 2.67
N ALA A 296 3.60 27.22 2.67
CA ALA A 296 4.56 28.07 3.39
C ALA A 296 4.65 27.68 4.87
N ASN A 297 5.87 27.72 5.42
CA ASN A 297 6.20 27.37 6.82
C ASN A 297 5.98 25.90 7.20
N LEU A 298 5.78 25.01 6.23
CA LEU A 298 5.78 23.56 6.46
C LEU A 298 7.17 22.96 6.17
N ASN A 299 7.63 22.05 7.04
CA ASN A 299 8.79 21.22 6.70
C ASN A 299 8.37 20.15 5.69
N ALA A 300 8.37 20.52 4.43
CA ALA A 300 7.78 19.74 3.36
C ALA A 300 8.61 19.73 2.07
N LYS A 301 8.23 18.85 1.16
CA LYS A 301 8.65 18.81 -0.25
C LYS A 301 7.45 18.51 -1.13
N VAL A 302 7.52 18.89 -2.39
CA VAL A 302 6.49 18.60 -3.39
C VAL A 302 7.04 17.61 -4.41
N ASN A 303 6.25 16.60 -4.73
CA ASN A 303 6.43 15.72 -5.88
C ASN A 303 5.37 16.08 -6.94
N LEU A 304 5.80 16.55 -8.08
CA LEU A 304 4.94 16.78 -9.25
C LEU A 304 4.85 15.48 -10.07
N ILE A 305 3.65 15.13 -10.45
CA ILE A 305 3.34 13.99 -11.28
C ILE A 305 2.59 14.51 -12.51
N ALA A 306 3.21 14.52 -13.70
CA ALA A 306 2.41 14.69 -14.90
C ALA A 306 1.38 13.57 -14.98
N LEU A 307 0.14 13.87 -15.31
CA LEU A 307 -0.91 12.86 -15.38
C LEU A 307 -0.48 11.68 -16.24
N ASN A 308 -0.64 10.48 -15.71
CA ASN A 308 -0.51 9.24 -16.48
C ASN A 308 -1.89 8.93 -17.08
N PRO A 309 -2.06 8.99 -18.41
CA PRO A 309 -3.36 8.79 -19.03
C PRO A 309 -3.83 7.34 -18.85
N GLY A 310 -5.15 7.15 -18.84
CA GLY A 310 -5.74 5.82 -18.75
C GLY A 310 -7.20 5.80 -19.20
N PRO A 311 -7.72 4.64 -19.58
CA PRO A 311 -9.12 4.51 -20.00
C PRO A 311 -10.10 5.01 -18.92
N GLY A 312 -11.01 5.90 -19.34
CA GLY A 312 -12.04 6.47 -18.47
C GLY A 312 -11.59 7.69 -17.66
N ILE A 313 -10.36 8.15 -17.81
CA ILE A 313 -9.86 9.39 -17.19
C ILE A 313 -10.04 10.56 -18.17
N PRO A 314 -10.87 11.57 -17.84
CA PRO A 314 -11.24 12.66 -18.76
C PRO A 314 -10.27 13.83 -18.77
N PHE A 315 -9.03 13.62 -18.40
CA PHE A 315 -7.99 14.67 -18.31
C PHE A 315 -6.82 14.37 -19.22
N GLU A 316 -6.06 15.41 -19.56
CA GLU A 316 -4.89 15.33 -20.41
C GLU A 316 -3.60 15.60 -19.63
N THR A 317 -2.51 15.00 -20.12
CA THR A 317 -1.17 15.24 -19.59
C THR A 317 -0.67 16.62 -20.01
N PRO A 318 -0.12 17.46 -19.12
CA PRO A 318 0.49 18.73 -19.47
C PRO A 318 1.74 18.55 -20.32
N ASP A 319 2.04 19.56 -21.11
CA ASP A 319 3.30 19.62 -21.86
C ASP A 319 4.50 19.66 -20.92
N PRO A 320 5.64 19.05 -21.29
CA PRO A 320 6.86 19.04 -20.46
C PRO A 320 7.33 20.45 -20.07
N ALA A 321 7.20 21.43 -20.96
CA ALA A 321 7.54 22.83 -20.68
C ALA A 321 6.64 23.43 -19.58
N ARG A 322 5.34 23.06 -19.55
CA ARG A 322 4.40 23.49 -18.52
C ARG A 322 4.76 22.89 -17.16
N VAL A 323 5.10 21.59 -17.14
CA VAL A 323 5.57 20.91 -15.92
C VAL A 323 6.85 21.56 -15.38
N ALA A 324 7.81 21.86 -16.25
CA ALA A 324 9.07 22.53 -15.88
C ALA A 324 8.83 23.95 -15.32
N SER A 325 7.98 24.75 -15.96
CA SER A 325 7.62 26.09 -15.47
C SER A 325 6.95 26.04 -14.09
N PHE A 326 6.00 25.12 -13.89
CA PHE A 326 5.35 24.91 -12.58
C PHE A 326 6.39 24.52 -11.51
N GLN A 327 7.29 23.59 -11.84
CA GLN A 327 8.35 23.16 -10.93
C GLN A 327 9.25 24.34 -10.52
N GLU A 328 9.68 25.16 -11.46
CA GLU A 328 10.57 26.30 -11.17
C GLU A 328 9.91 27.34 -10.26
N ILE A 329 8.60 27.55 -10.39
CA ILE A 329 7.87 28.44 -9.48
C ILE A 329 7.84 27.83 -8.07
N VAL A 330 7.49 26.54 -7.95
CA VAL A 330 7.39 25.86 -6.63
C VAL A 330 8.76 25.75 -5.97
N LYS A 331 9.84 25.48 -6.72
CA LYS A 331 11.21 25.43 -6.21
C LYS A 331 11.68 26.70 -5.51
N ARG A 332 11.13 27.86 -5.84
CA ARG A 332 11.44 29.13 -5.15
C ARG A 332 11.00 29.13 -3.70
N GLY A 333 10.02 28.32 -3.33
CA GLY A 333 9.49 28.23 -1.96
C GLY A 333 9.91 26.98 -1.20
N MET A 334 10.15 25.85 -1.89
CA MET A 334 10.47 24.58 -1.25
C MET A 334 11.04 23.54 -2.23
N PRO A 335 11.67 22.45 -1.74
CA PRO A 335 12.12 21.36 -2.60
C PRO A 335 10.97 20.78 -3.42
N CYS A 336 11.14 20.76 -4.75
CA CYS A 336 10.14 20.29 -5.70
C CYS A 336 10.77 19.37 -6.73
N PHE A 337 10.22 18.16 -6.89
CA PHE A 337 10.73 17.11 -7.76
C PHE A 337 9.66 16.68 -8.74
N VAL A 338 10.02 16.51 -10.02
CA VAL A 338 9.14 15.85 -11.00
C VAL A 338 9.39 14.34 -10.91
N ARG A 339 8.33 13.59 -10.68
CA ARG A 339 8.37 12.13 -10.64
C ARG A 339 8.41 11.58 -12.08
N LYS A 340 9.46 10.83 -12.39
CA LYS A 340 9.54 10.12 -13.66
C LYS A 340 8.49 8.98 -13.63
N PRO A 341 7.58 8.91 -14.60
CA PRO A 341 6.64 7.80 -14.68
C PRO A 341 7.37 6.47 -14.92
N ARG A 342 6.86 5.38 -14.37
CA ARG A 342 7.41 4.05 -14.50
C ARG A 342 6.33 3.08 -14.97
N GLY A 343 6.67 2.20 -15.91
CA GLY A 343 5.76 1.18 -16.40
C GLY A 343 4.52 1.72 -17.11
N LEU A 344 4.64 2.83 -17.86
CA LEU A 344 3.50 3.41 -18.59
C LEU A 344 2.91 2.44 -19.62
N ASP A 345 3.74 1.69 -20.31
CA ASP A 345 3.40 0.70 -21.34
C ASP A 345 2.61 -0.50 -20.79
N ILE A 346 2.66 -0.70 -19.48
CA ILE A 346 1.94 -1.79 -18.80
C ILE A 346 0.91 -1.25 -17.79
N PHE A 347 0.53 0.02 -17.86
CA PHE A 347 -0.41 0.66 -16.90
C PHE A 347 0.01 0.51 -15.43
N ALA A 348 1.31 0.62 -15.13
CA ALA A 348 1.83 0.49 -13.77
C ALA A 348 2.09 1.83 -13.06
N ALA A 349 1.95 2.96 -13.76
CA ALA A 349 2.22 4.27 -13.19
C ALA A 349 1.12 4.72 -12.21
N CYS A 350 1.44 5.73 -11.37
CA CYS A 350 0.51 6.24 -10.37
C CYS A 350 -0.83 6.65 -11.01
N GLY A 351 -1.92 6.20 -10.40
CA GLY A 351 -3.29 6.45 -10.87
C GLY A 351 -3.81 5.47 -11.94
N GLN A 352 -2.97 4.57 -12.47
CA GLN A 352 -3.34 3.65 -13.55
C GLN A 352 -3.78 2.25 -13.09
N LEU A 353 -3.61 1.89 -11.82
CA LEU A 353 -3.92 0.54 -11.35
C LEU A 353 -5.41 0.23 -11.41
N LYS A 354 -5.77 -0.81 -12.15
CA LYS A 354 -7.13 -1.30 -12.33
C LYS A 354 -7.08 -2.77 -12.76
N ARG A 355 -7.66 -3.66 -11.97
CA ARG A 355 -7.58 -5.14 -12.11
C ARG A 355 -7.80 -5.75 -13.50
N ASN A 356 -8.42 -5.03 -14.41
CA ASN A 356 -8.84 -5.53 -15.74
C ASN A 356 -8.15 -4.82 -16.90
N SER A 357 -6.98 -4.26 -16.70
CA SER A 357 -6.22 -3.59 -17.78
C SER A 357 -5.12 -4.48 -18.32
#